data_4c9deb4be569fb5979b4ef338166150a
#
_entry.id   4c9deb4be569fb5979b4ef338166150a
#
_cell.length_a   1.000
_cell.length_b   1.000
_cell.length_c   1.000
_cell.angle_alpha   90.00
_cell.angle_beta   90.00
_cell.angle_gamma   90.00
#
_symmetry.space_group_name_H-M   'P 1'
#
loop_
_entity.id
_entity.type
_entity.pdbx_description
1 polymer ?
#
loop_
_entity_poly.entity_id
_entity_poly.type
_entity_poly.pdbx_seq_one_letter_code
_entity_poly.pdbx_strand_id
1 'polypeptide(L)'
;MTTMKALVVEGPKQFVYQDIPVPALKTGEVLVKVRACGICGSDVPRVRDGGVHSLPQIVGHEFSGDVVAVGDGVSADLIGLRAAVAPLVPCGHCDNCAKGRPAMCTEYSFIGSRQPGAMAEYVAVPAKNLVPIDDNVTYEQAACIEPITVAIHGVERAGELISGTSAIVYGCGTIGILTMQVLQAKGIERVYVIDINQAKLNLAKKLGAYEVINSQTTDVPAYFKEQGLVDYAFETAGVNFLQAQLPDLVKKTGTLVYIGTVPRDVTFKAATFEQILRGELTVTGSWMSYSSPFPGAEYLKSGKIVVDDIVTHKFPLSAGYEAFETLFDPANNALKVMYVMD
;
A
#
# COMPACT_ATOMS: atom_id res chain seq x y z
N MET A 1 11.62 -33.45 7.63
CA MET A 1 10.99 -32.12 7.79
C MET A 1 10.27 -31.81 6.51
N THR A 2 9.06 -31.33 6.59
CA THR A 2 8.29 -30.91 5.39
C THR A 2 8.94 -29.62 4.85
N THR A 3 9.24 -29.59 3.54
CA THR A 3 9.76 -28.39 2.86
C THR A 3 8.65 -27.66 2.10
N MET A 4 8.89 -26.41 1.78
CA MET A 4 8.04 -25.54 0.97
C MET A 4 8.88 -24.74 -0.03
N LYS A 5 8.27 -24.29 -1.11
CA LYS A 5 8.88 -23.36 -2.05
C LYS A 5 8.80 -21.92 -1.54
N ALA A 6 9.89 -21.16 -1.72
CA ALA A 6 9.97 -19.75 -1.38
C ALA A 6 10.90 -18.99 -2.31
N LEU A 7 10.67 -17.69 -2.42
CA LEU A 7 11.57 -16.73 -3.04
C LEU A 7 12.39 -16.06 -1.94
N VAL A 8 13.68 -16.33 -1.90
CA VAL A 8 14.59 -15.89 -0.84
C VAL A 8 15.56 -14.86 -1.37
N VAL A 9 15.61 -13.70 -0.71
CA VAL A 9 16.65 -12.70 -0.92
C VAL A 9 17.89 -13.15 -0.16
N GLU A 10 18.94 -13.58 -0.85
CA GLU A 10 20.23 -14.02 -0.28
C GLU A 10 21.28 -12.91 -0.33
N GLY A 11 21.05 -11.88 -1.14
CA GLY A 11 21.92 -10.73 -1.33
C GLY A 11 21.43 -9.81 -2.43
N PRO A 12 22.16 -8.73 -2.76
CA PRO A 12 21.80 -7.85 -3.88
C PRO A 12 21.64 -8.64 -5.18
N LYS A 13 20.47 -8.53 -5.83
CA LYS A 13 20.09 -9.26 -7.06
C LYS A 13 20.14 -10.80 -6.95
N GLN A 14 20.23 -11.32 -5.73
CA GLN A 14 20.15 -12.77 -5.46
C GLN A 14 18.76 -13.07 -4.88
N PHE A 15 17.80 -13.28 -5.76
CA PHE A 15 16.42 -13.61 -5.43
C PHE A 15 16.13 -15.02 -5.94
N VAL A 16 16.22 -16.01 -5.05
CA VAL A 16 16.32 -17.42 -5.39
C VAL A 16 15.02 -18.15 -5.05
N TYR A 17 14.48 -18.87 -6.05
CA TYR A 17 13.36 -19.78 -5.86
C TYR A 17 13.91 -21.14 -5.40
N GLN A 18 13.64 -21.54 -4.15
CA GLN A 18 14.24 -22.72 -3.55
C GLN A 18 13.33 -23.42 -2.54
N ASP A 19 13.73 -24.64 -2.16
CA ASP A 19 13.09 -25.38 -1.08
C ASP A 19 13.69 -24.95 0.28
N ILE A 20 12.81 -24.62 1.20
CA ILE A 20 13.16 -24.29 2.58
C ILE A 20 12.26 -25.07 3.55
N PRO A 21 12.63 -25.24 4.82
CA PRO A 21 11.74 -25.83 5.81
C PRO A 21 10.44 -25.01 5.99
N VAL A 22 9.30 -25.70 6.13
CA VAL A 22 8.06 -25.05 6.57
C VAL A 22 8.28 -24.46 7.97
N PRO A 23 7.88 -23.21 8.25
CA PRO A 23 8.15 -22.57 9.54
C PRO A 23 7.43 -23.29 10.68
N ALA A 24 8.13 -23.48 11.79
CA ALA A 24 7.53 -23.93 13.03
C ALA A 24 6.71 -22.80 13.68
N LEU A 25 5.56 -23.14 14.22
CA LEU A 25 4.68 -22.17 14.88
C LEU A 25 5.14 -21.91 16.32
N LYS A 26 5.10 -20.67 16.71
CA LYS A 26 5.24 -20.22 18.10
C LYS A 26 3.86 -20.11 18.74
N THR A 27 3.84 -19.97 20.06
CA THR A 27 2.60 -19.65 20.81
C THR A 27 1.94 -18.40 20.26
N GLY A 28 0.63 -18.48 19.96
CA GLY A 28 -0.15 -17.37 19.42
C GLY A 28 -0.03 -17.17 17.89
N GLU A 29 0.71 -18.03 17.18
CA GLU A 29 0.84 -17.98 15.72
C GLU A 29 -0.06 -19.00 15.01
N VAL A 30 -0.32 -18.70 13.74
CA VAL A 30 -0.98 -19.61 12.79
C VAL A 30 -0.11 -19.80 11.56
N LEU A 31 -0.25 -20.92 10.87
CA LEU A 31 0.34 -21.16 9.56
C LEU A 31 -0.68 -20.81 8.48
N VAL A 32 -0.34 -19.85 7.65
CA VAL A 32 -1.14 -19.47 6.49
C VAL A 32 -0.55 -20.10 5.24
N LYS A 33 -1.36 -20.90 4.50
CA LYS A 33 -1.06 -21.28 3.12
C LYS A 33 -1.36 -20.09 2.24
N VAL A 34 -0.33 -19.49 1.65
CA VAL A 34 -0.46 -18.28 0.84
C VAL A 34 -1.13 -18.62 -0.49
N ARG A 35 -2.13 -17.82 -0.87
CA ARG A 35 -2.85 -17.94 -2.15
C ARG A 35 -2.52 -16.81 -3.11
N ALA A 36 -2.33 -15.61 -2.58
CA ALA A 36 -1.92 -14.46 -3.35
C ALA A 36 -0.99 -13.56 -2.54
N CYS A 37 0.06 -13.05 -3.18
CA CYS A 37 0.99 -12.10 -2.58
C CYS A 37 1.36 -11.00 -3.58
N GLY A 38 0.97 -9.75 -3.28
CA GLY A 38 1.29 -8.56 -4.06
C GLY A 38 2.75 -8.14 -3.90
N ILE A 39 3.29 -7.54 -4.96
CA ILE A 39 4.59 -6.87 -4.92
C ILE A 39 4.37 -5.40 -4.62
N CYS A 40 4.95 -4.92 -3.53
CA CYS A 40 4.99 -3.52 -3.17
C CYS A 40 6.22 -2.83 -3.78
N GLY A 41 6.10 -1.55 -4.12
CA GLY A 41 7.25 -0.73 -4.54
C GLY A 41 8.38 -0.70 -3.49
N SER A 42 8.05 -0.88 -2.20
CA SER A 42 9.03 -0.96 -1.13
C SER A 42 9.83 -2.27 -1.11
N ASP A 43 9.38 -3.34 -1.77
CA ASP A 43 10.13 -4.59 -1.88
C ASP A 43 11.26 -4.50 -2.92
N VAL A 44 11.15 -3.55 -3.83
CA VAL A 44 12.11 -3.32 -4.91
C VAL A 44 13.55 -3.14 -4.44
N PRO A 45 13.85 -2.13 -3.61
CA PRO A 45 15.22 -1.96 -3.11
C PRO A 45 15.65 -3.14 -2.24
N ARG A 46 14.71 -3.86 -1.62
CA ARG A 46 15.04 -5.06 -0.83
C ARG A 46 15.57 -6.18 -1.71
N VAL A 47 14.92 -6.44 -2.84
CA VAL A 47 15.30 -7.52 -3.76
C VAL A 47 16.45 -7.09 -4.67
N ARG A 48 16.42 -5.87 -5.22
CA ARG A 48 17.42 -5.38 -6.17
C ARG A 48 18.76 -5.06 -5.48
N ASP A 49 18.70 -4.41 -4.32
CA ASP A 49 19.89 -3.83 -3.68
C ASP A 49 20.29 -4.58 -2.41
N GLY A 50 19.52 -5.62 -2.02
CA GLY A 50 19.72 -6.34 -0.77
C GLY A 50 19.37 -5.52 0.48
N GLY A 51 18.54 -4.49 0.34
CA GLY A 51 18.13 -3.56 1.40
C GLY A 51 17.15 -4.15 2.41
N VAL A 52 17.40 -5.39 2.87
CA VAL A 52 16.65 -6.09 3.92
C VAL A 52 17.29 -5.89 5.28
N HIS A 53 16.52 -6.07 6.35
CA HIS A 53 17.03 -5.94 7.72
C HIS A 53 17.97 -7.08 8.12
N SER A 54 17.80 -8.26 7.55
CA SER A 54 18.65 -9.44 7.75
C SER A 54 18.67 -10.28 6.48
N LEU A 55 19.74 -10.97 6.21
CA LEU A 55 19.88 -11.96 5.14
C LEU A 55 20.09 -13.35 5.75
N PRO A 56 19.54 -14.44 5.17
CA PRO A 56 18.57 -14.43 4.06
C PRO A 56 17.18 -13.94 4.52
N GLN A 57 16.35 -13.41 3.60
CA GLN A 57 15.02 -12.90 3.91
C GLN A 57 13.99 -13.29 2.85
N ILE A 58 12.78 -13.61 3.29
CA ILE A 58 11.60 -13.73 2.41
C ILE A 58 10.82 -12.43 2.53
N VAL A 59 10.61 -11.75 1.41
CA VAL A 59 9.82 -10.52 1.34
C VAL A 59 8.34 -10.80 1.03
N GLY A 60 7.53 -9.77 0.84
CA GLY A 60 6.09 -9.88 0.55
C GLY A 60 5.23 -9.69 1.81
N HIS A 61 4.45 -8.61 1.79
CA HIS A 61 3.64 -8.17 2.94
C HIS A 61 2.20 -7.83 2.58
N GLU A 62 1.84 -7.91 1.31
CA GLU A 62 0.49 -7.73 0.78
C GLU A 62 -0.07 -9.09 0.39
N PHE A 63 -0.70 -9.84 1.31
CA PHE A 63 -1.06 -11.23 1.02
C PHE A 63 -2.33 -11.72 1.69
N SER A 64 -2.81 -12.84 1.17
CA SER A 64 -3.97 -13.57 1.66
C SER A 64 -3.78 -15.08 1.48
N GLY A 65 -4.56 -15.86 2.21
CA GLY A 65 -4.51 -17.31 2.13
C GLY A 65 -5.44 -18.00 3.11
N ASP A 66 -5.19 -19.28 3.32
CA ASP A 66 -5.95 -20.15 4.22
C ASP A 66 -5.15 -20.48 5.47
N VAL A 67 -5.75 -20.40 6.63
CA VAL A 67 -5.17 -20.92 7.88
C VAL A 67 -5.17 -22.44 7.82
N VAL A 68 -4.00 -23.07 7.84
CA VAL A 68 -3.87 -24.55 7.72
C VAL A 68 -3.38 -25.21 9.00
N ALA A 69 -2.81 -24.47 9.93
CA ALA A 69 -2.43 -24.95 11.26
C ALA A 69 -2.42 -23.82 12.28
N VAL A 70 -2.53 -24.17 13.55
CA VAL A 70 -2.49 -23.24 14.68
C VAL A 70 -1.43 -23.68 15.68
N GLY A 71 -0.76 -22.70 16.28
CA GLY A 71 0.18 -22.90 17.38
C GLY A 71 -0.50 -22.91 18.74
N ASP A 72 0.28 -23.15 19.80
CA ASP A 72 -0.22 -23.16 21.16
C ASP A 72 -0.95 -21.86 21.51
N GLY A 73 -2.07 -21.96 22.22
CA GLY A 73 -2.87 -20.83 22.67
C GLY A 73 -3.79 -20.21 21.60
N VAL A 74 -3.86 -20.81 20.40
CA VAL A 74 -4.78 -20.39 19.32
C VAL A 74 -5.89 -21.41 19.16
N SER A 75 -7.16 -20.94 18.96
CA SER A 75 -8.29 -21.85 18.73
C SER A 75 -8.14 -22.61 17.41
N ALA A 76 -8.40 -23.92 17.45
CA ALA A 76 -8.45 -24.76 16.26
C ALA A 76 -9.56 -24.37 15.27
N ASP A 77 -10.58 -23.62 15.71
CA ASP A 77 -11.66 -23.11 14.86
C ASP A 77 -11.16 -22.17 13.77
N LEU A 78 -9.93 -21.64 13.90
CA LEU A 78 -9.32 -20.82 12.85
C LEU A 78 -8.81 -21.64 11.66
N ILE A 79 -8.68 -22.98 11.77
CA ILE A 79 -8.25 -23.84 10.66
C ILE A 79 -9.33 -23.81 9.57
N GLY A 80 -8.92 -23.51 8.34
CA GLY A 80 -9.81 -23.32 7.19
C GLY A 80 -10.29 -21.87 7.00
N LEU A 81 -9.96 -20.96 7.93
CA LEU A 81 -10.31 -19.55 7.78
C LEU A 81 -9.57 -18.95 6.57
N ARG A 82 -10.33 -18.34 5.67
CA ARG A 82 -9.82 -17.49 4.59
C ARG A 82 -9.52 -16.10 5.14
N ALA A 83 -8.31 -15.61 4.96
CA ALA A 83 -7.91 -14.33 5.52
C ALA A 83 -6.88 -13.59 4.66
N ALA A 84 -6.95 -12.26 4.68
CA ALA A 84 -5.79 -11.40 4.46
C ALA A 84 -4.99 -11.28 5.76
N VAL A 85 -3.78 -10.75 5.69
CA VAL A 85 -2.94 -10.59 6.88
C VAL A 85 -2.42 -9.16 6.97
N ALA A 86 -2.66 -8.53 8.12
CA ALA A 86 -2.05 -7.24 8.44
C ALA A 86 -0.56 -7.44 8.77
N PRO A 87 0.38 -6.83 8.03
CA PRO A 87 1.80 -7.14 8.21
C PRO A 87 2.43 -6.50 9.44
N LEU A 88 1.84 -5.44 10.00
CA LEU A 88 2.38 -4.74 11.15
C LEU A 88 2.21 -5.55 12.45
N VAL A 89 3.31 -5.78 13.15
CA VAL A 89 3.33 -6.45 14.46
C VAL A 89 3.90 -5.46 15.48
N PRO A 90 3.06 -4.64 16.12
CA PRO A 90 3.50 -3.67 17.11
C PRO A 90 3.86 -4.35 18.43
N CYS A 91 4.75 -3.72 19.22
CA CYS A 91 5.16 -4.25 20.53
C CYS A 91 4.03 -4.29 21.58
N GLY A 92 3.01 -3.42 21.43
CA GLY A 92 1.86 -3.35 22.32
C GLY A 92 2.05 -2.60 23.63
N HIS A 93 3.28 -2.20 23.99
CA HIS A 93 3.59 -1.61 25.30
C HIS A 93 4.26 -0.23 25.26
N CYS A 94 4.81 0.22 24.10
CA CYS A 94 5.41 1.55 24.02
C CYS A 94 4.34 2.66 24.04
N ASP A 95 4.77 3.90 24.28
CA ASP A 95 3.89 5.08 24.35
C ASP A 95 2.97 5.25 23.15
N ASN A 96 3.47 4.96 21.95
CA ASN A 96 2.67 5.06 20.74
C ASN A 96 1.58 3.97 20.68
N CYS A 97 1.92 2.74 21.09
CA CYS A 97 0.94 1.66 21.19
C CYS A 97 -0.12 1.98 22.26
N ALA A 98 0.28 2.47 23.42
CA ALA A 98 -0.63 2.86 24.50
C ALA A 98 -1.58 4.01 24.09
N LYS A 99 -1.14 4.88 23.17
CA LYS A 99 -1.95 5.98 22.59
C LYS A 99 -2.79 5.55 21.37
N GLY A 100 -2.86 4.24 21.05
CA GLY A 100 -3.60 3.75 19.90
C GLY A 100 -2.95 4.11 18.55
N ARG A 101 -1.63 4.33 18.51
CA ARG A 101 -0.86 4.67 17.31
C ARG A 101 0.18 3.59 16.96
N PRO A 102 -0.22 2.34 16.74
CA PRO A 102 0.72 1.23 16.53
C PRO A 102 1.56 1.37 15.25
N ALA A 103 1.12 2.09 14.23
CA ALA A 103 1.94 2.44 13.08
C ALA A 103 3.20 3.25 13.44
N MET A 104 3.18 3.95 14.58
CA MET A 104 4.31 4.71 15.14
C MET A 104 5.04 3.95 16.24
N CYS A 105 4.84 2.64 16.36
CA CYS A 105 5.51 1.81 17.35
C CYS A 105 7.04 1.88 17.17
N THR A 106 7.77 2.10 18.25
CA THR A 106 9.23 2.21 18.23
C THR A 106 9.94 0.87 18.08
N GLU A 107 9.26 -0.23 18.42
CA GLU A 107 9.80 -1.59 18.46
C GLU A 107 8.95 -2.55 17.61
N TYR A 108 8.39 -2.07 16.49
CA TYR A 108 7.54 -2.93 15.66
C TYR A 108 8.36 -3.99 14.91
N SER A 109 7.74 -5.13 14.69
CA SER A 109 8.10 -6.05 13.63
C SER A 109 7.14 -5.89 12.44
N PHE A 110 7.54 -6.43 11.27
CA PHE A 110 6.75 -6.29 10.06
C PHE A 110 6.97 -7.54 9.18
N ILE A 111 5.89 -8.26 8.89
CA ILE A 111 5.91 -9.46 8.06
C ILE A 111 6.37 -9.07 6.65
N GLY A 112 7.32 -9.80 6.08
CA GLY A 112 7.89 -9.50 4.77
C GLY A 112 8.98 -8.43 4.75
N SER A 113 9.41 -7.93 5.92
CA SER A 113 10.47 -6.93 6.04
C SER A 113 11.41 -7.20 7.20
N ARG A 114 10.90 -7.29 8.44
CA ARG A 114 11.67 -7.57 9.66
C ARG A 114 11.55 -9.02 10.14
N GLN A 115 10.63 -9.75 9.56
CA GLN A 115 10.45 -11.19 9.71
C GLN A 115 10.02 -11.77 8.35
N PRO A 116 10.11 -13.11 8.15
CA PRO A 116 9.77 -13.74 6.89
C PRO A 116 8.38 -13.35 6.39
N GLY A 117 8.27 -13.12 5.09
CA GLY A 117 7.05 -12.72 4.40
C GLY A 117 6.40 -13.83 3.59
N ALA A 118 5.53 -13.43 2.69
CA ALA A 118 4.60 -14.30 2.00
C ALA A 118 4.96 -14.59 0.52
N MET A 119 6.17 -14.25 0.06
CA MET A 119 6.65 -14.81 -1.22
C MET A 119 7.16 -16.23 -1.00
N ALA A 120 6.28 -17.08 -0.46
CA ALA A 120 6.46 -18.48 -0.09
C ALA A 120 5.12 -19.18 -0.05
N GLU A 121 5.11 -20.53 -0.13
CA GLU A 121 3.87 -21.30 -0.03
C GLU A 121 3.19 -21.19 1.34
N TYR A 122 3.98 -21.02 2.41
CA TYR A 122 3.47 -20.89 3.77
C TYR A 122 4.19 -19.78 4.52
N VAL A 123 3.48 -19.12 5.42
CA VAL A 123 4.03 -18.11 6.33
C VAL A 123 3.42 -18.27 7.73
N ALA A 124 4.26 -18.20 8.77
CA ALA A 124 3.81 -18.15 10.16
C ALA A 124 3.52 -16.69 10.56
N VAL A 125 2.33 -16.43 11.08
CA VAL A 125 1.90 -15.07 11.46
C VAL A 125 1.16 -15.08 12.80
N PRO A 126 1.20 -14.00 13.60
CA PRO A 126 0.37 -13.91 14.79
C PRO A 126 -1.13 -14.00 14.44
N ALA A 127 -1.89 -14.83 15.13
CA ALA A 127 -3.33 -15.01 14.87
C ALA A 127 -4.12 -13.70 14.92
N LYS A 128 -3.71 -12.73 15.75
CA LYS A 128 -4.31 -11.38 15.86
C LYS A 128 -4.15 -10.52 14.60
N ASN A 129 -3.26 -10.90 13.68
CA ASN A 129 -3.01 -10.20 12.43
C ASN A 129 -3.90 -10.70 11.29
N LEU A 130 -4.70 -11.75 11.52
CA LEU A 130 -5.66 -12.25 10.53
C LEU A 130 -6.81 -11.25 10.32
N VAL A 131 -7.17 -11.07 9.07
CA VAL A 131 -8.33 -10.28 8.61
C VAL A 131 -9.23 -11.23 7.85
N PRO A 132 -10.28 -11.77 8.48
CA PRO A 132 -11.21 -12.67 7.81
C PRO A 132 -11.79 -12.04 6.54
N ILE A 133 -11.95 -12.84 5.51
CA ILE A 133 -12.55 -12.43 4.23
C ILE A 133 -13.76 -13.28 3.91
N ASP A 134 -14.78 -12.66 3.32
CA ASP A 134 -16.00 -13.33 2.90
C ASP A 134 -15.77 -14.19 1.65
N ASP A 135 -16.63 -15.17 1.40
CA ASP A 135 -16.52 -16.11 0.27
C ASP A 135 -16.59 -15.43 -1.10
N ASN A 136 -17.24 -14.28 -1.20
CA ASN A 136 -17.33 -13.48 -2.43
C ASN A 136 -16.08 -12.62 -2.73
N VAL A 137 -15.11 -12.58 -1.81
CA VAL A 137 -13.83 -11.87 -2.01
C VAL A 137 -12.77 -12.89 -2.46
N THR A 138 -12.12 -12.63 -3.59
CA THR A 138 -11.02 -13.50 -4.07
C THR A 138 -9.75 -13.27 -3.24
N TYR A 139 -8.80 -14.21 -3.31
CA TYR A 139 -7.53 -14.04 -2.59
C TYR A 139 -6.71 -12.86 -3.15
N GLU A 140 -6.76 -12.62 -4.45
CA GLU A 140 -6.08 -11.48 -5.07
C GLU A 140 -6.67 -10.14 -4.60
N GLN A 141 -8.00 -10.06 -4.51
CA GLN A 141 -8.66 -8.89 -3.93
C GLN A 141 -8.28 -8.72 -2.46
N ALA A 142 -8.28 -9.81 -1.69
CA ALA A 142 -7.94 -9.80 -0.28
C ALA A 142 -6.47 -9.39 -0.02
N ALA A 143 -5.54 -9.80 -0.87
CA ALA A 143 -4.14 -9.35 -0.81
C ALA A 143 -4.00 -7.83 -0.98
N CYS A 144 -4.97 -7.17 -1.64
CA CYS A 144 -5.01 -5.72 -1.76
C CYS A 144 -5.53 -5.00 -0.49
N ILE A 145 -5.99 -5.70 0.54
CA ILE A 145 -6.45 -5.06 1.80
C ILE A 145 -5.31 -4.27 2.44
N GLU A 146 -4.07 -4.76 2.37
CA GLU A 146 -2.92 -4.00 2.90
C GLU A 146 -2.76 -2.64 2.20
N PRO A 147 -2.56 -2.52 0.87
CA PRO A 147 -2.43 -1.23 0.21
C PRO A 147 -3.71 -0.36 0.28
N ILE A 148 -4.90 -0.96 0.36
CA ILE A 148 -6.15 -0.21 0.65
C ILE A 148 -6.03 0.46 2.03
N THR A 149 -5.51 -0.25 3.03
CA THR A 149 -5.35 0.29 4.40
C THR A 149 -4.32 1.42 4.43
N VAL A 150 -3.27 1.37 3.60
CA VAL A 150 -2.33 2.49 3.40
C VAL A 150 -3.06 3.71 2.85
N ALA A 151 -3.91 3.53 1.83
CA ALA A 151 -4.69 4.62 1.25
C ALA A 151 -5.70 5.22 2.25
N ILE A 152 -6.40 4.37 3.02
CA ILE A 152 -7.32 4.79 4.09
C ILE A 152 -6.56 5.64 5.11
N HIS A 153 -5.41 5.16 5.60
CA HIS A 153 -4.58 5.89 6.55
C HIS A 153 -4.14 7.25 5.99
N GLY A 154 -3.70 7.28 4.73
CA GLY A 154 -3.35 8.52 4.04
C GLY A 154 -4.49 9.53 4.00
N VAL A 155 -5.69 9.07 3.65
CA VAL A 155 -6.87 9.93 3.59
C VAL A 155 -7.30 10.42 4.98
N GLU A 156 -7.23 9.58 6.00
CA GLU A 156 -7.54 9.96 7.38
C GLU A 156 -6.54 10.96 7.98
N ARG A 157 -5.32 11.01 7.46
CA ARG A 157 -4.34 12.05 7.83
C ARG A 157 -4.76 13.47 7.41
N ALA A 158 -5.68 13.59 6.46
CA ALA A 158 -6.24 14.90 6.09
C ALA A 158 -7.21 15.47 7.13
N GLY A 159 -7.57 14.69 8.16
CA GLY A 159 -8.58 15.09 9.13
C GLY A 159 -10.01 14.90 8.60
N GLU A 160 -10.91 15.77 9.03
CA GLU A 160 -12.30 15.72 8.58
C GLU A 160 -12.41 16.13 7.11
N LEU A 161 -13.06 15.28 6.32
CA LEU A 161 -13.35 15.54 4.91
C LEU A 161 -14.74 16.17 4.78
N ILE A 162 -14.81 17.31 4.10
CA ILE A 162 -16.07 18.06 3.94
C ILE A 162 -16.68 17.69 2.58
N SER A 163 -17.94 17.24 2.59
CA SER A 163 -18.67 16.95 1.37
C SER A 163 -18.80 18.18 0.46
N GLY A 164 -18.73 17.99 -0.86
CA GLY A 164 -18.78 19.07 -1.85
C GLY A 164 -17.43 19.76 -2.10
N THR A 165 -16.39 19.41 -1.36
CA THR A 165 -15.01 19.87 -1.60
C THR A 165 -14.33 19.11 -2.73
N SER A 166 -13.09 19.47 -3.04
CA SER A 166 -12.32 18.86 -4.12
C SER A 166 -10.94 18.39 -3.64
N ALA A 167 -10.41 17.36 -4.28
CA ALA A 167 -9.11 16.81 -3.97
C ALA A 167 -8.26 16.57 -5.22
N ILE A 168 -6.94 16.69 -5.08
CA ILE A 168 -5.95 16.21 -6.04
C ILE A 168 -5.28 14.96 -5.49
N VAL A 169 -5.09 13.96 -6.34
CA VAL A 169 -4.20 12.83 -6.11
C VAL A 169 -3.07 12.91 -7.15
N TYR A 170 -1.86 13.18 -6.70
CA TYR A 170 -0.66 13.17 -7.53
C TYR A 170 -0.02 11.78 -7.52
N GLY A 171 0.09 11.19 -8.71
CA GLY A 171 0.51 9.81 -8.93
C GLY A 171 -0.68 8.86 -9.11
N CYS A 172 -0.70 8.14 -10.23
CA CYS A 172 -1.72 7.17 -10.61
C CYS A 172 -1.19 5.73 -10.51
N GLY A 173 -0.36 5.46 -9.50
CA GLY A 173 0.05 4.12 -9.08
C GLY A 173 -1.03 3.43 -8.26
N THR A 174 -0.73 2.24 -7.74
CA THR A 174 -1.65 1.48 -6.88
C THR A 174 -2.19 2.33 -5.72
N ILE A 175 -1.30 3.00 -4.96
CA ILE A 175 -1.72 3.84 -3.82
C ILE A 175 -2.54 5.05 -4.29
N GLY A 176 -2.17 5.68 -5.42
CA GLY A 176 -2.92 6.83 -5.93
C GLY A 176 -4.35 6.49 -6.33
N ILE A 177 -4.54 5.39 -7.08
CA ILE A 177 -5.88 4.93 -7.48
C ILE A 177 -6.70 4.54 -6.25
N LEU A 178 -6.10 3.84 -5.28
CA LEU A 178 -6.78 3.48 -4.05
C LEU A 178 -7.13 4.73 -3.20
N THR A 179 -6.23 5.71 -3.12
CA THR A 179 -6.50 7.00 -2.44
C THR A 179 -7.69 7.72 -3.07
N MET A 180 -7.75 7.77 -4.42
CA MET A 180 -8.89 8.32 -5.15
C MET A 180 -10.20 7.63 -4.77
N GLN A 181 -10.23 6.28 -4.79
CA GLN A 181 -11.43 5.53 -4.46
C GLN A 181 -11.85 5.70 -2.99
N VAL A 182 -10.88 5.77 -2.05
CA VAL A 182 -11.17 6.04 -0.64
C VAL A 182 -11.78 7.43 -0.46
N LEU A 183 -11.26 8.46 -1.13
CA LEU A 183 -11.82 9.82 -1.12
C LEU A 183 -13.27 9.81 -1.61
N GLN A 184 -13.54 9.14 -2.73
CA GLN A 184 -14.88 8.98 -3.26
C GLN A 184 -15.82 8.24 -2.29
N ALA A 185 -15.35 7.15 -1.69
CA ALA A 185 -16.11 6.38 -0.69
C ALA A 185 -16.44 7.22 0.57
N LYS A 186 -15.62 8.24 0.86
CA LYS A 186 -15.83 9.21 1.95
C LYS A 186 -16.60 10.48 1.50
N GLY A 187 -17.09 10.53 0.26
CA GLY A 187 -18.00 11.60 -0.22
C GLY A 187 -17.29 12.79 -0.91
N ILE A 188 -16.03 12.67 -1.27
CA ILE A 188 -15.35 13.66 -2.12
C ILE A 188 -15.57 13.27 -3.58
N GLU A 189 -16.49 13.95 -4.25
CA GLU A 189 -16.88 13.63 -5.64
C GLU A 189 -15.89 14.18 -6.67
N ARG A 190 -15.30 15.35 -6.42
CA ARG A 190 -14.37 16.01 -7.34
C ARG A 190 -12.92 15.64 -7.01
N VAL A 191 -12.51 14.42 -7.41
CA VAL A 191 -11.13 13.95 -7.27
C VAL A 191 -10.42 14.04 -8.62
N TYR A 192 -9.44 14.94 -8.71
CA TYR A 192 -8.54 15.08 -9.86
C TYR A 192 -7.36 14.12 -9.68
N VAL A 193 -7.02 13.37 -10.73
CA VAL A 193 -5.87 12.46 -10.70
C VAL A 193 -4.83 12.93 -11.71
N ILE A 194 -3.58 13.07 -11.27
CA ILE A 194 -2.49 13.63 -12.08
C ILE A 194 -1.36 12.60 -12.17
N ASP A 195 -0.94 12.30 -13.38
CA ASP A 195 0.19 11.39 -13.66
C ASP A 195 0.83 11.75 -15.01
N ILE A 196 1.96 11.13 -15.32
CA ILE A 196 2.61 11.20 -16.63
C ILE A 196 2.15 10.07 -17.56
N ASN A 197 1.59 8.98 -17.02
CA ASN A 197 1.21 7.78 -17.76
C ASN A 197 -0.26 7.82 -18.17
N GLN A 198 -0.51 7.99 -19.47
CA GLN A 198 -1.87 8.11 -20.01
C GLN A 198 -2.71 6.84 -19.81
N ALA A 199 -2.12 5.64 -19.88
CA ALA A 199 -2.86 4.40 -19.69
C ALA A 199 -3.39 4.28 -18.25
N LYS A 200 -2.57 4.65 -17.25
CA LYS A 200 -2.98 4.70 -15.83
C LYS A 200 -4.05 5.77 -15.59
N LEU A 201 -3.93 6.93 -16.24
CA LEU A 201 -4.94 7.99 -16.18
C LEU A 201 -6.28 7.54 -16.76
N ASN A 202 -6.26 6.80 -17.88
CA ASN A 202 -7.48 6.24 -18.48
C ASN A 202 -8.18 5.26 -17.52
N LEU A 203 -7.41 4.47 -16.78
CA LEU A 203 -7.96 3.59 -15.76
C LEU A 203 -8.56 4.39 -14.58
N ALA A 204 -7.86 5.41 -14.08
CA ALA A 204 -8.42 6.28 -13.04
C ALA A 204 -9.74 6.92 -13.49
N LYS A 205 -9.83 7.35 -14.75
CA LYS A 205 -11.07 7.88 -15.33
C LYS A 205 -12.19 6.84 -15.37
N LYS A 206 -11.89 5.60 -15.78
CA LYS A 206 -12.82 4.46 -15.76
C LYS A 206 -13.33 4.18 -14.34
N LEU A 207 -12.45 4.30 -13.34
CA LEU A 207 -12.76 4.08 -11.92
C LEU A 207 -13.41 5.31 -11.23
N GLY A 208 -13.81 6.33 -12.00
CA GLY A 208 -14.62 7.43 -11.52
C GLY A 208 -13.86 8.71 -11.14
N ALA A 209 -12.57 8.87 -11.51
CA ALA A 209 -11.91 10.17 -11.36
C ALA A 209 -12.77 11.28 -12.00
N TYR A 210 -12.96 12.39 -11.28
CA TYR A 210 -13.68 13.54 -11.80
C TYR A 210 -13.00 14.05 -13.07
N GLU A 211 -11.68 14.24 -13.01
CA GLU A 211 -10.85 14.57 -14.14
C GLU A 211 -9.47 13.96 -14.01
N VAL A 212 -8.83 13.68 -15.15
CA VAL A 212 -7.46 13.14 -15.21
C VAL A 212 -6.57 14.09 -16.01
N ILE A 213 -5.40 14.37 -15.50
CA ILE A 213 -4.49 15.38 -16.06
C ILE A 213 -3.12 14.75 -16.31
N ASN A 214 -2.69 14.76 -17.57
CA ASN A 214 -1.34 14.34 -17.93
C ASN A 214 -0.37 15.51 -17.75
N SER A 215 0.50 15.42 -16.76
CA SER A 215 1.46 16.49 -16.44
C SER A 215 2.62 16.63 -17.42
N GLN A 216 2.75 15.73 -18.41
CA GLN A 216 3.69 15.92 -19.53
C GLN A 216 3.13 16.88 -20.60
N THR A 217 1.82 17.01 -20.70
CA THR A 217 1.14 17.80 -21.72
C THR A 217 0.39 19.00 -21.16
N THR A 218 0.24 19.09 -19.85
CA THR A 218 -0.52 20.14 -19.17
C THR A 218 0.34 20.78 -18.08
N ASP A 219 0.41 22.10 -18.08
CA ASP A 219 0.95 22.88 -16.96
C ASP A 219 -0.06 22.85 -15.81
N VAL A 220 0.20 21.98 -14.83
CA VAL A 220 -0.74 21.70 -13.73
C VAL A 220 -1.01 22.94 -12.87
N PRO A 221 -0.02 23.76 -12.46
CA PRO A 221 -0.29 25.00 -11.76
C PRO A 221 -1.14 25.99 -12.56
N ALA A 222 -0.86 26.17 -13.84
CA ALA A 222 -1.66 27.06 -14.70
C ALA A 222 -3.10 26.55 -14.81
N TYR A 223 -3.28 25.25 -14.98
CA TYR A 223 -4.60 24.61 -15.03
C TYR A 223 -5.42 24.93 -13.77
N PHE A 224 -4.88 24.68 -12.56
CA PHE A 224 -5.62 24.93 -11.32
C PHE A 224 -5.74 26.42 -10.96
N LYS A 225 -4.89 27.28 -11.53
CA LYS A 225 -5.10 28.72 -11.45
C LYS A 225 -6.35 29.17 -12.17
N GLU A 226 -6.70 28.52 -13.29
CA GLU A 226 -7.90 28.79 -14.08
C GLU A 226 -9.15 28.07 -13.54
N GLN A 227 -9.02 26.80 -13.21
CA GLN A 227 -10.15 25.97 -12.74
C GLN A 227 -10.49 26.17 -11.26
N GLY A 228 -9.60 26.79 -10.50
CA GLY A 228 -9.68 26.95 -9.06
C GLY A 228 -8.88 25.89 -8.30
N LEU A 229 -8.26 26.33 -7.20
CA LEU A 229 -7.49 25.47 -6.31
C LEU A 229 -8.38 24.46 -5.59
N VAL A 230 -7.79 23.39 -5.07
CA VAL A 230 -8.52 22.31 -4.35
C VAL A 230 -8.44 22.47 -2.84
N ASP A 231 -9.27 21.72 -2.12
CA ASP A 231 -9.32 21.73 -0.67
C ASP A 231 -8.29 20.76 -0.05
N TYR A 232 -8.06 19.63 -0.72
CA TYR A 232 -7.13 18.59 -0.28
C TYR A 232 -6.17 18.19 -1.41
N ALA A 233 -4.91 17.88 -1.07
CA ALA A 233 -3.97 17.33 -2.03
C ALA A 233 -3.17 16.18 -1.42
N PHE A 234 -3.08 15.08 -2.16
CA PHE A 234 -2.41 13.85 -1.76
C PHE A 234 -1.27 13.55 -2.73
N GLU A 235 -0.05 13.46 -2.20
CA GLU A 235 1.14 13.10 -2.97
C GLU A 235 1.41 11.60 -2.74
N THR A 236 1.34 10.81 -3.82
CA THR A 236 1.50 9.35 -3.78
C THR A 236 2.60 8.83 -4.70
N ALA A 237 3.25 9.71 -5.46
CA ALA A 237 4.28 9.36 -6.44
C ALA A 237 5.69 9.30 -5.84
N GLY A 238 5.95 10.02 -4.74
CA GLY A 238 7.28 10.10 -4.12
C GLY A 238 8.30 10.86 -4.98
N VAL A 239 7.88 11.90 -5.72
CA VAL A 239 8.73 12.66 -6.64
C VAL A 239 8.99 14.07 -6.11
N ASN A 240 10.27 14.45 -5.96
CA ASN A 240 10.70 15.69 -5.30
C ASN A 240 10.01 16.95 -5.80
N PHE A 241 9.96 17.17 -7.13
CA PHE A 241 9.38 18.39 -7.65
C PHE A 241 7.85 18.46 -7.46
N LEU A 242 7.16 17.31 -7.49
CA LEU A 242 5.73 17.23 -7.22
C LEU A 242 5.42 17.59 -5.77
N GLN A 243 6.25 17.10 -4.84
CA GLN A 243 6.13 17.44 -3.43
C GLN A 243 6.29 18.92 -3.16
N ALA A 244 7.25 19.56 -3.85
CA ALA A 244 7.49 21.00 -3.74
C ALA A 244 6.38 21.84 -4.40
N GLN A 245 5.66 21.30 -5.39
CA GLN A 245 4.60 22.00 -6.13
C GLN A 245 3.24 21.94 -5.43
N LEU A 246 3.02 20.92 -4.60
CA LEU A 246 1.70 20.63 -4.00
C LEU A 246 1.06 21.83 -3.29
N PRO A 247 1.80 22.65 -2.52
CA PRO A 247 1.23 23.82 -1.86
C PRO A 247 0.63 24.86 -2.81
N ASP A 248 1.11 24.94 -4.06
CA ASP A 248 0.61 25.87 -5.08
C ASP A 248 -0.79 25.52 -5.58
N LEU A 249 -1.25 24.30 -5.34
CA LEU A 249 -2.49 23.73 -5.87
C LEU A 249 -3.65 23.76 -4.88
N VAL A 250 -3.37 24.16 -3.63
CA VAL A 250 -4.33 24.05 -2.52
C VAL A 250 -4.82 25.43 -2.09
N LYS A 251 -6.12 25.54 -1.83
CA LYS A 251 -6.74 26.75 -1.27
C LYS A 251 -6.15 27.11 0.09
N LYS A 252 -6.29 28.35 0.50
CA LYS A 252 -6.03 28.74 1.90
C LYS A 252 -6.86 27.85 2.84
N THR A 253 -6.27 27.49 3.96
CA THR A 253 -6.80 26.56 4.98
C THR A 253 -6.94 25.11 4.52
N GLY A 254 -6.48 24.78 3.32
CA GLY A 254 -6.52 23.41 2.79
C GLY A 254 -5.45 22.50 3.39
N THR A 255 -5.53 21.22 3.04
CA THR A 255 -4.67 20.17 3.62
C THR A 255 -3.84 19.45 2.56
N LEU A 256 -2.57 19.24 2.88
CA LEU A 256 -1.59 18.48 2.09
C LEU A 256 -1.21 17.20 2.83
N VAL A 257 -1.26 16.05 2.15
CA VAL A 257 -0.85 14.76 2.71
C VAL A 257 0.21 14.12 1.83
N TYR A 258 1.38 13.87 2.41
CA TYR A 258 2.48 13.16 1.75
C TYR A 258 2.41 11.67 2.12
N ILE A 259 2.20 10.80 1.13
CA ILE A 259 2.11 9.34 1.27
C ILE A 259 3.27 8.67 0.53
N GLY A 260 3.68 9.23 -0.62
CA GLY A 260 4.77 8.70 -1.43
C GLY A 260 6.10 8.69 -0.68
N THR A 261 6.88 7.63 -0.86
CA THR A 261 8.21 7.52 -0.24
C THR A 261 9.14 8.56 -0.84
N VAL A 262 9.72 9.40 0.02
CA VAL A 262 10.55 10.52 -0.39
C VAL A 262 11.98 10.06 -0.72
N PRO A 263 12.56 10.43 -1.87
CA PRO A 263 14.00 10.41 -2.07
C PRO A 263 14.72 11.34 -1.06
N ARG A 264 15.98 11.04 -0.74
CA ARG A 264 16.70 11.70 0.38
C ARG A 264 16.97 13.19 0.17
N ASP A 265 16.75 13.75 -1.04
CA ASP A 265 17.19 15.11 -1.43
C ASP A 265 16.02 16.03 -1.80
N VAL A 266 14.94 16.05 -1.01
CA VAL A 266 13.84 17.01 -1.23
C VAL A 266 14.21 18.35 -0.63
N THR A 267 14.21 19.38 -1.48
CA THR A 267 14.41 20.77 -1.07
C THR A 267 13.13 21.58 -1.29
N PHE A 268 12.58 22.14 -0.24
CA PHE A 268 11.49 23.11 -0.32
C PHE A 268 12.07 24.51 -0.50
N LYS A 269 11.53 25.29 -1.46
CA LYS A 269 11.88 26.69 -1.68
C LYS A 269 11.32 27.54 -0.55
N ALA A 270 11.96 28.68 -0.27
CA ALA A 270 11.44 29.66 0.71
C ALA A 270 10.00 30.10 0.39
N ALA A 271 9.67 30.28 -0.91
CA ALA A 271 8.31 30.61 -1.35
C ALA A 271 7.26 29.57 -0.92
N THR A 272 7.62 28.28 -0.86
CA THR A 272 6.73 27.23 -0.39
C THR A 272 6.36 27.41 1.09
N PHE A 273 7.32 27.78 1.92
CA PHE A 273 7.04 28.09 3.33
C PHE A 273 6.16 29.33 3.49
N GLU A 274 6.35 30.34 2.64
CA GLU A 274 5.49 31.53 2.65
C GLU A 274 4.04 31.18 2.30
N GLN A 275 3.83 30.28 1.34
CA GLN A 275 2.49 29.78 0.99
C GLN A 275 1.85 29.01 2.13
N ILE A 276 2.60 28.10 2.77
CA ILE A 276 2.12 27.35 3.94
C ILE A 276 1.70 28.31 5.05
N LEU A 277 2.57 29.30 5.35
CA LEU A 277 2.31 30.27 6.43
C LEU A 277 1.13 31.20 6.11
N ARG A 278 1.14 31.85 4.93
CA ARG A 278 0.10 32.82 4.53
C ARG A 278 -1.22 32.16 4.13
N GLY A 279 -1.18 30.87 3.78
CA GLY A 279 -2.34 30.07 3.44
C GLY A 279 -2.93 29.35 4.66
N GLU A 280 -2.26 29.37 5.82
CA GLU A 280 -2.62 28.55 6.99
C GLU A 280 -2.85 27.07 6.60
N LEU A 281 -1.95 26.53 5.74
CA LEU A 281 -2.10 25.19 5.22
C LEU A 281 -1.77 24.14 6.28
N THR A 282 -2.57 23.09 6.35
CA THR A 282 -2.21 21.88 7.11
C THR A 282 -1.32 21.01 6.25
N VAL A 283 -0.11 20.71 6.73
CA VAL A 283 0.85 19.83 6.08
C VAL A 283 1.10 18.62 6.95
N THR A 284 0.84 17.42 6.43
CA THR A 284 0.99 16.18 7.20
C THR A 284 1.57 15.05 6.35
N GLY A 285 2.09 14.03 7.01
CA GLY A 285 2.58 12.80 6.36
C GLY A 285 1.78 11.59 6.80
N SER A 286 1.80 10.55 5.98
CA SER A 286 1.27 9.24 6.29
C SER A 286 2.39 8.20 6.20
N TRP A 287 2.47 7.30 7.18
CA TRP A 287 3.47 6.25 7.23
C TRP A 287 2.82 4.89 7.47
N MET A 288 3.12 3.94 6.58
CA MET A 288 2.59 2.56 6.64
C MET A 288 1.05 2.49 6.58
N SER A 289 0.51 1.31 6.88
CA SER A 289 -0.92 1.07 6.98
C SER A 289 -1.49 1.52 8.32
N TYR A 290 -2.79 1.78 8.35
CA TYR A 290 -3.51 2.07 9.58
C TYR A 290 -3.45 0.87 10.56
N SER A 291 -3.69 1.13 11.83
CA SER A 291 -3.65 0.12 12.89
C SER A 291 -4.71 -0.98 12.76
N SER A 292 -5.80 -0.71 12.02
CA SER A 292 -6.88 -1.66 11.78
C SER A 292 -7.06 -1.89 10.27
N PRO A 293 -6.91 -3.11 9.77
CA PRO A 293 -7.15 -3.44 8.37
C PRO A 293 -8.64 -3.71 8.05
N PHE A 294 -9.50 -3.79 9.05
CA PHE A 294 -10.92 -4.10 8.88
C PHE A 294 -11.66 -3.11 7.97
N PRO A 295 -11.45 -1.77 8.02
CA PRO A 295 -12.07 -0.86 7.08
C PRO A 295 -11.76 -1.18 5.62
N GLY A 296 -10.55 -1.68 5.32
CA GLY A 296 -10.16 -2.11 3.97
C GLY A 296 -10.97 -3.31 3.49
N ALA A 297 -11.17 -4.30 4.36
CA ALA A 297 -12.02 -5.45 4.06
C ALA A 297 -13.48 -5.05 3.83
N GLU A 298 -14.03 -4.15 4.65
CA GLU A 298 -15.41 -3.65 4.50
C GLU A 298 -15.61 -2.84 3.21
N TYR A 299 -14.63 -2.05 2.78
CA TYR A 299 -14.70 -1.33 1.51
C TYR A 299 -14.69 -2.28 0.30
N LEU A 300 -13.89 -3.34 0.33
CA LEU A 300 -13.94 -4.38 -0.70
C LEU A 300 -15.29 -5.11 -0.72
N LYS A 301 -15.73 -5.59 0.43
CA LYS A 301 -17.01 -6.30 0.60
C LYS A 301 -18.21 -5.48 0.09
N SER A 302 -18.23 -4.20 0.39
CA SER A 302 -19.29 -3.28 -0.02
C SER A 302 -19.20 -2.83 -1.48
N GLY A 303 -18.13 -3.19 -2.21
CA GLY A 303 -17.88 -2.74 -3.58
C GLY A 303 -17.54 -1.25 -3.71
N LYS A 304 -17.29 -0.55 -2.60
CA LYS A 304 -16.88 0.86 -2.62
C LYS A 304 -15.46 1.06 -3.15
N ILE A 305 -14.61 0.04 -3.01
CA ILE A 305 -13.29 -0.02 -3.62
C ILE A 305 -13.23 -1.24 -4.52
N VAL A 306 -12.80 -1.04 -5.76
CA VAL A 306 -12.65 -2.07 -6.79
C VAL A 306 -11.17 -2.21 -7.11
N VAL A 307 -10.65 -3.44 -7.04
CA VAL A 307 -9.22 -3.72 -7.26
C VAL A 307 -8.95 -4.63 -8.47
N ASP A 308 -9.99 -5.18 -9.09
CA ASP A 308 -9.83 -6.14 -10.20
C ASP A 308 -9.03 -5.56 -11.36
N ASP A 309 -9.30 -4.31 -11.73
CA ASP A 309 -8.55 -3.61 -12.77
C ASP A 309 -7.16 -3.11 -12.29
N ILE A 310 -6.91 -3.11 -10.98
CA ILE A 310 -5.63 -2.69 -10.39
C ILE A 310 -4.64 -3.86 -10.41
N VAL A 311 -5.10 -5.10 -10.21
CA VAL A 311 -4.29 -6.31 -10.31
C VAL A 311 -4.04 -6.62 -11.79
N THR A 312 -3.01 -6.00 -12.35
CA THR A 312 -2.74 -6.04 -13.80
C THR A 312 -1.99 -7.28 -14.26
N HIS A 313 -1.14 -7.86 -13.40
CA HIS A 313 -0.28 -8.99 -13.77
C HIS A 313 -0.24 -10.03 -12.64
N LYS A 314 -0.37 -11.29 -13.03
CA LYS A 314 -0.33 -12.44 -12.13
C LYS A 314 0.74 -13.42 -12.60
N PHE A 315 1.54 -13.91 -11.67
CA PHE A 315 2.63 -14.85 -11.92
C PHE A 315 2.57 -16.02 -10.93
N PRO A 316 3.02 -17.22 -11.33
CA PRO A 316 3.31 -18.26 -10.35
C PRO A 316 4.54 -17.86 -9.52
N LEU A 317 4.66 -18.38 -8.30
CA LEU A 317 5.82 -18.10 -7.44
C LEU A 317 7.16 -18.46 -8.11
N SER A 318 7.16 -19.50 -8.97
CA SER A 318 8.33 -19.94 -9.73
C SER A 318 8.83 -18.94 -10.78
N ALA A 319 8.04 -17.92 -11.17
CA ALA A 319 8.49 -16.86 -12.06
C ALA A 319 9.60 -15.99 -11.44
N GLY A 320 9.73 -16.00 -10.11
CA GLY A 320 10.86 -15.36 -9.43
C GLY A 320 10.96 -13.87 -9.75
N TYR A 321 12.14 -13.44 -10.23
CA TYR A 321 12.43 -12.02 -10.46
C TYR A 321 11.66 -11.42 -11.66
N GLU A 322 11.16 -12.22 -12.61
CA GLU A 322 10.40 -11.75 -13.78
C GLU A 322 9.19 -10.86 -13.38
N ALA A 323 8.51 -11.22 -12.30
CA ALA A 323 7.40 -10.43 -11.79
C ALA A 323 7.83 -9.02 -11.32
N PHE A 324 9.03 -8.89 -10.76
CA PHE A 324 9.62 -7.59 -10.41
C PHE A 324 10.01 -6.79 -11.66
N GLU A 325 10.61 -7.42 -12.66
CA GLU A 325 10.96 -6.78 -13.95
C GLU A 325 9.71 -6.22 -14.62
N THR A 326 8.61 -6.98 -14.61
CA THR A 326 7.32 -6.53 -15.13
C THR A 326 6.82 -5.27 -14.43
N LEU A 327 6.99 -5.15 -13.12
CA LEU A 327 6.58 -3.96 -12.36
C LEU A 327 7.42 -2.73 -12.72
N PHE A 328 8.69 -2.91 -13.10
CA PHE A 328 9.62 -1.79 -13.36
C PHE A 328 9.58 -1.27 -14.79
N ASP A 329 9.23 -2.10 -15.75
CA ASP A 329 9.17 -1.68 -17.13
C ASP A 329 7.92 -0.79 -17.35
N PRO A 330 8.11 0.51 -17.64
CA PRO A 330 6.98 1.42 -17.88
C PRO A 330 6.11 0.99 -19.06
N ALA A 331 6.66 0.22 -20.01
CA ALA A 331 5.92 -0.26 -21.19
C ALA A 331 4.79 -1.24 -20.81
N ASN A 332 4.94 -1.95 -19.69
CA ASN A 332 3.93 -2.89 -19.21
C ASN A 332 2.69 -2.22 -18.57
N ASN A 333 2.77 -0.92 -18.27
CA ASN A 333 1.71 -0.20 -17.55
C ASN A 333 1.27 -0.90 -16.27
N ALA A 334 2.16 -1.65 -15.63
CA ALA A 334 1.86 -2.42 -14.43
C ALA A 334 1.45 -1.51 -13.27
N LEU A 335 0.41 -1.94 -12.53
CA LEU A 335 -0.03 -1.31 -11.28
C LEU A 335 0.27 -2.24 -10.10
N LYS A 336 -0.53 -3.26 -9.91
CA LYS A 336 -0.27 -4.32 -8.94
C LYS A 336 0.13 -5.58 -9.69
N VAL A 337 1.35 -6.02 -9.45
CA VAL A 337 1.86 -7.33 -9.85
C VAL A 337 1.76 -8.26 -8.66
N MET A 338 1.41 -9.53 -8.88
CA MET A 338 1.08 -10.45 -7.83
C MET A 338 1.56 -11.86 -8.13
N TYR A 339 2.09 -12.54 -7.12
CA TYR A 339 2.25 -14.00 -7.18
C TYR A 339 0.94 -14.66 -6.75
N VAL A 340 0.51 -15.67 -7.51
CA VAL A 340 -0.68 -16.50 -7.21
C VAL A 340 -0.23 -17.94 -7.06
N MET A 341 -0.71 -18.60 -6.01
CA MET A 341 -0.34 -19.96 -5.61
C MET A 341 -1.60 -20.80 -5.43
N ASP A 342 -1.54 -22.09 -5.83
CA ASP A 342 -2.64 -23.06 -5.73
C ASP A 342 -2.88 -23.59 -4.30
#